data_1dfaaac4c79174158b2e73357e88b2cb
#
_entry.id   1dfaaac4c79174158b2e73357e88b2cb
#
_cell.length_a   1.000
_cell.length_b   1.000
_cell.length_c   1.000
_cell.angle_alpha   90.00
_cell.angle_beta   90.00
_cell.angle_gamma   90.00
#
_symmetry.space_group_name_H-M   'P 1'
#
loop_
_entity.id
_entity.type
_entity.pdbx_description
1 polymer ?
#
loop_
_entity_poly.entity_id
_entity_poly.type
_entity_poly.pdbx_seq_one_letter_code
_entity_poly.pdbx_strand_id
1 'polypeptide(L)'
;KYFPDQLDDFELHCADGVTLENWSEQSEIFDAVILDPPYVLKPEDYGCSDWDIGKLETDAYFEKIDTMMGNLSRLIKQSDHKNRTYHPIIIKVGSSRKGDTGIIDMDFEFQKIAYNHGLKLWDKVINRLENVWGNINAVRNYRHGYTQKNHETNLVLVRFDKL
;
A
#
# COMPACT_ATOMS: atom_id res chain seq x y z
N LYS A 1 17.49 12.49 -19.22
CA LYS A 1 17.15 11.99 -20.57
C LYS A 1 15.79 11.34 -20.45
N TYR A 2 14.76 11.98 -20.98
CA TYR A 2 13.47 11.33 -21.18
C TYR A 2 13.63 10.33 -22.33
N PHE A 3 12.90 9.23 -22.28
CA PHE A 3 12.87 8.21 -23.33
C PHE A 3 11.64 8.46 -24.22
N PRO A 4 11.72 9.38 -25.19
CA PRO A 4 10.56 9.77 -26.00
C PRO A 4 10.03 8.63 -26.89
N ASP A 5 10.85 7.62 -27.15
CA ASP A 5 10.50 6.52 -28.06
C ASP A 5 9.73 5.38 -27.38
N GLN A 6 9.36 5.52 -26.08
CA GLN A 6 8.66 4.49 -25.29
C GLN A 6 7.29 4.97 -24.76
N LEU A 7 6.78 6.10 -25.25
CA LEU A 7 5.48 6.62 -24.80
C LEU A 7 4.30 5.74 -25.22
N ASP A 8 4.46 4.93 -26.26
CA ASP A 8 3.44 4.01 -26.76
C ASP A 8 3.28 2.76 -25.87
N ASP A 9 4.22 2.55 -24.93
CA ASP A 9 4.18 1.41 -24.00
C ASP A 9 3.41 1.71 -22.69
N PHE A 10 2.83 2.91 -22.56
CA PHE A 10 2.10 3.32 -21.36
C PHE A 10 0.61 3.47 -21.64
N GLU A 11 -0.20 2.86 -20.79
CA GLU A 11 -1.63 3.11 -20.74
C GLU A 11 -1.98 3.88 -19.45
N LEU A 12 -2.76 4.95 -19.60
CA LEU A 12 -3.27 5.73 -18.48
C LEU A 12 -4.75 5.44 -18.30
N HIS A 13 -5.12 4.86 -17.15
CA HIS A 13 -6.50 4.59 -16.78
C HIS A 13 -6.93 5.52 -15.63
N CYS A 14 -8.10 6.14 -15.78
CA CYS A 14 -8.78 6.83 -14.70
C CYS A 14 -9.87 5.89 -14.16
N ALA A 15 -9.61 5.28 -13.01
CA ALA A 15 -10.51 4.31 -12.39
C ALA A 15 -10.37 4.33 -10.87
N ASP A 16 -11.33 3.72 -10.17
CA ASP A 16 -11.24 3.48 -8.74
C ASP A 16 -10.16 2.44 -8.45
N GLY A 17 -9.11 2.84 -7.73
CA GLY A 17 -8.00 1.95 -7.35
C GLY A 17 -8.39 0.85 -6.35
N VAL A 18 -9.57 0.91 -5.75
CA VAL A 18 -10.08 -0.13 -4.84
C VAL A 18 -10.79 -1.22 -5.63
N THR A 19 -11.73 -0.85 -6.50
CA THR A 19 -12.55 -1.81 -7.24
C THR A 19 -11.83 -2.40 -8.44
N LEU A 20 -10.90 -1.65 -9.02
CA LEU A 20 -10.14 -2.05 -10.22
C LEU A 20 -11.07 -2.55 -11.33
N GLU A 21 -12.21 -1.85 -11.52
CA GLU A 21 -13.31 -2.29 -12.38
C GLU A 21 -12.92 -2.48 -13.83
N ASN A 22 -11.94 -1.71 -14.33
CA ASN A 22 -11.44 -1.86 -15.70
C ASN A 22 -10.85 -3.24 -15.98
N TRP A 23 -10.53 -4.00 -14.94
CA TRP A 23 -9.94 -5.34 -15.02
C TRP A 23 -10.79 -6.40 -14.30
N SER A 24 -12.09 -6.15 -14.09
CA SER A 24 -12.99 -7.03 -13.32
C SER A 24 -13.06 -8.46 -13.87
N GLU A 25 -13.04 -8.60 -15.19
CA GLU A 25 -13.13 -9.90 -15.89
C GLU A 25 -11.77 -10.57 -16.14
N GLN A 26 -10.67 -9.91 -15.72
CA GLN A 26 -9.32 -10.36 -15.99
C GLN A 26 -8.69 -11.02 -14.76
N SER A 27 -7.70 -11.86 -14.98
CA SER A 27 -6.86 -12.45 -13.94
C SER A 27 -5.45 -12.66 -14.45
N GLU A 28 -4.48 -12.62 -13.52
CA GLU A 28 -3.07 -12.94 -13.81
C GLU A 28 -2.46 -12.12 -14.96
N ILE A 29 -2.80 -10.83 -15.03
CA ILE A 29 -2.35 -9.95 -16.11
C ILE A 29 -1.10 -9.15 -15.73
N PHE A 30 -0.89 -8.85 -14.44
CA PHE A 30 0.21 -8.00 -14.00
C PHE A 30 1.43 -8.80 -13.59
N ASP A 31 2.60 -8.38 -14.08
CA ASP A 31 3.90 -8.90 -13.65
C ASP A 31 4.37 -8.30 -12.34
N ALA A 32 4.00 -7.06 -12.06
CA ALA A 32 4.26 -6.37 -10.81
C ALA A 32 3.23 -5.27 -10.57
N VAL A 33 2.99 -4.94 -9.30
CA VAL A 33 2.13 -3.82 -8.89
C VAL A 33 2.87 -2.99 -7.85
N ILE A 34 2.79 -1.66 -7.97
CA ILE A 34 3.34 -0.72 -6.98
C ILE A 34 2.21 0.20 -6.51
N LEU A 35 2.03 0.30 -5.20
CA LEU A 35 0.96 1.05 -4.57
C LEU A 35 1.49 1.97 -3.47
N ASP A 36 0.94 3.17 -3.39
CA ASP A 36 1.10 4.11 -2.29
C ASP A 36 -0.30 4.61 -1.90
N PRO A 37 -1.11 3.77 -1.19
CA PRO A 37 -2.47 4.12 -0.84
C PRO A 37 -2.50 5.29 0.15
N PRO A 38 -3.55 6.14 0.13
CA PRO A 38 -3.72 7.19 1.11
C PRO A 38 -3.65 6.63 2.54
N TYR A 39 -2.98 7.34 3.42
CA TYR A 39 -2.91 6.92 4.83
C TYR A 39 -4.22 7.19 5.54
N VAL A 40 -4.66 6.26 6.36
CA VAL A 40 -5.86 6.42 7.19
C VAL A 40 -5.72 7.62 8.13
N LEU A 41 -6.78 8.38 8.32
CA LEU A 41 -6.87 9.55 9.20
C LEU A 41 -5.92 10.71 8.85
N LYS A 42 -5.38 10.76 7.65
CA LYS A 42 -4.72 11.93 7.11
C LYS A 42 -5.62 12.52 6.03
N PRO A 43 -6.39 13.55 6.34
CA PRO A 43 -7.20 14.26 5.36
C PRO A 43 -6.28 15.19 4.54
N GLU A 44 -5.43 14.61 3.73
CA GLU A 44 -4.83 15.35 2.62
C GLU A 44 -5.94 15.50 1.60
N ASP A 45 -6.35 16.73 1.32
CA ASP A 45 -7.42 17.01 0.36
C ASP A 45 -6.88 16.82 -1.06
N TYR A 46 -7.01 15.62 -1.58
CA TYR A 46 -6.68 15.34 -2.99
C TYR A 46 -7.73 15.87 -3.97
N GLY A 47 -8.69 16.70 -3.50
CA GLY A 47 -9.72 17.33 -4.33
C GLY A 47 -10.87 16.42 -4.74
N CYS A 48 -10.86 15.17 -4.34
CA CYS A 48 -11.92 14.18 -4.62
C CYS A 48 -12.65 13.84 -3.32
N SER A 49 -13.59 14.66 -2.90
CA SER A 49 -14.15 14.64 -1.54
C SER A 49 -14.80 13.32 -1.11
N ASP A 50 -15.43 12.59 -2.03
CA ASP A 50 -16.31 11.46 -1.68
C ASP A 50 -15.65 10.08 -1.91
N TRP A 51 -14.48 10.03 -2.58
CA TRP A 51 -13.81 8.80 -3.00
C TRP A 51 -12.47 8.58 -2.30
N ASP A 52 -12.04 9.53 -1.48
CA ASP A 52 -10.75 9.46 -0.77
C ASP A 52 -10.86 8.50 0.43
N ILE A 53 -10.29 7.31 0.27
CA ILE A 53 -10.28 6.30 1.34
C ILE A 53 -9.51 6.78 2.58
N GLY A 54 -8.58 7.72 2.45
CA GLY A 54 -7.84 8.30 3.58
C GLY A 54 -8.70 9.10 4.56
N LYS A 55 -9.89 9.53 4.12
CA LYS A 55 -10.88 10.25 4.95
C LYS A 55 -11.80 9.32 5.73
N LEU A 56 -11.79 8.04 5.42
CA LEU A 56 -12.66 7.06 6.06
C LEU A 56 -12.24 6.80 7.52
N GLU A 57 -13.22 6.43 8.32
CA GLU A 57 -12.95 5.84 9.63
C GLU A 57 -12.17 4.53 9.47
N THR A 58 -11.43 4.17 10.50
CA THR A 58 -10.45 3.07 10.46
C THR A 58 -11.01 1.76 9.92
N ASP A 59 -12.20 1.36 10.39
CA ASP A 59 -12.80 0.08 9.98
C ASP A 59 -13.21 0.12 8.51
N ALA A 60 -13.88 1.18 8.07
CA ALA A 60 -14.29 1.38 6.67
C ALA A 60 -13.06 1.50 5.74
N TYR A 61 -11.97 2.10 6.20
CA TYR A 61 -10.71 2.13 5.46
C TYR A 61 -10.19 0.69 5.21
N PHE A 62 -10.11 -0.14 6.26
CA PHE A 62 -9.61 -1.50 6.11
C PHE A 62 -10.54 -2.41 5.31
N GLU A 63 -11.85 -2.18 5.31
CA GLU A 63 -12.77 -2.86 4.38
C GLU A 63 -12.44 -2.54 2.91
N LYS A 64 -12.10 -1.30 2.61
CA LYS A 64 -11.65 -0.91 1.26
C LYS A 64 -10.30 -1.54 0.90
N ILE A 65 -9.36 -1.57 1.83
CA ILE A 65 -8.07 -2.25 1.64
C ILE A 65 -8.27 -3.75 1.42
N ASP A 66 -9.17 -4.40 2.14
CA ASP A 66 -9.51 -5.81 1.95
C ASP A 66 -10.05 -6.08 0.53
N THR A 67 -10.97 -5.26 0.07
CA THR A 67 -11.51 -5.32 -1.30
C THR A 67 -10.39 -5.15 -2.34
N MET A 68 -9.53 -4.15 -2.15
CA MET A 68 -8.40 -3.89 -3.05
C MET A 68 -7.44 -5.08 -3.09
N MET A 69 -7.10 -5.66 -1.93
CA MET A 69 -6.20 -6.82 -1.86
C MET A 69 -6.77 -8.04 -2.56
N GLY A 70 -8.07 -8.29 -2.44
CA GLY A 70 -8.75 -9.36 -3.16
C GLY A 70 -8.62 -9.20 -4.68
N ASN A 71 -8.87 -7.99 -5.19
CA ASN A 71 -8.73 -7.68 -6.61
C ASN A 71 -7.28 -7.83 -7.08
N LEU A 72 -6.32 -7.30 -6.33
CA LEU A 72 -4.90 -7.41 -6.66
C LEU A 72 -4.41 -8.86 -6.65
N SER A 73 -4.85 -9.65 -5.67
CA SER A 73 -4.50 -11.07 -5.62
C SER A 73 -4.98 -11.85 -6.85
N ARG A 74 -6.13 -11.47 -7.41
CA ARG A 74 -6.64 -12.05 -8.66
C ARG A 74 -5.85 -11.61 -9.88
N LEU A 75 -5.44 -10.33 -9.93
CA LEU A 75 -4.81 -9.70 -11.09
C LEU A 75 -3.31 -9.95 -11.20
N ILE A 76 -2.61 -10.15 -10.08
CA ILE A 76 -1.18 -10.45 -10.09
C ILE A 76 -0.94 -11.88 -10.57
N LYS A 77 0.04 -12.08 -11.41
CA LYS A 77 0.49 -13.43 -11.81
C LYS A 77 1.00 -14.23 -10.62
N GLN A 78 0.93 -15.53 -10.72
CA GLN A 78 1.48 -16.42 -9.71
C GLN A 78 3.01 -16.45 -9.78
N SER A 79 3.64 -16.42 -8.64
CA SER A 79 5.09 -16.54 -8.51
C SER A 79 5.49 -18.02 -8.44
N ASP A 80 6.58 -18.36 -9.11
CA ASP A 80 7.17 -19.70 -9.09
C ASP A 80 8.53 -19.68 -8.39
N HIS A 81 8.56 -20.21 -7.18
CA HIS A 81 9.78 -20.27 -6.39
C HIS A 81 10.85 -21.19 -7.00
N LYS A 82 10.44 -22.28 -7.66
CA LYS A 82 11.36 -23.25 -8.27
C LYS A 82 12.12 -22.63 -9.43
N ASN A 83 11.41 -21.87 -10.26
CA ASN A 83 11.99 -21.17 -11.41
C ASN A 83 12.51 -19.76 -11.07
N ARG A 84 12.40 -19.33 -9.80
CA ARG A 84 12.80 -18.00 -9.34
C ARG A 84 12.12 -16.86 -10.09
N THR A 85 10.88 -17.07 -10.49
CA THR A 85 10.04 -16.05 -11.11
C THR A 85 9.10 -15.47 -10.06
N TYR A 86 9.22 -14.17 -9.80
CA TYR A 86 8.44 -13.49 -8.77
C TYR A 86 7.63 -12.35 -9.39
N HIS A 87 6.37 -12.28 -9.01
CA HIS A 87 5.43 -11.25 -9.42
C HIS A 87 4.97 -10.49 -8.16
N PRO A 88 5.69 -9.43 -7.79
CA PRO A 88 5.46 -8.75 -6.52
C PRO A 88 4.33 -7.73 -6.58
N ILE A 89 3.62 -7.59 -5.47
CA ILE A 89 2.86 -6.40 -5.11
C ILE A 89 3.67 -5.64 -4.07
N ILE A 90 4.11 -4.44 -4.38
CA ILE A 90 4.89 -3.59 -3.49
C ILE A 90 3.97 -2.50 -2.97
N ILE A 91 3.76 -2.46 -1.65
CA ILE A 91 2.87 -1.51 -1.01
C ILE A 91 3.66 -0.66 -0.03
N LYS A 92 3.66 0.63 -0.26
CA LYS A 92 4.23 1.59 0.68
C LYS A 92 3.21 1.86 1.79
N VAL A 93 3.61 1.63 3.03
CA VAL A 93 2.77 1.85 4.21
C VAL A 93 3.50 2.70 5.25
N GLY A 94 2.75 3.52 5.94
CA GLY A 94 3.22 4.31 7.07
C GLY A 94 2.25 4.18 8.22
N SER A 95 2.73 3.87 9.42
CA SER A 95 1.85 3.76 10.58
C SER A 95 1.22 5.11 10.93
N SER A 96 -0.03 5.09 11.29
CA SER A 96 -0.80 6.26 11.72
C SER A 96 -1.04 6.22 13.24
N ARG A 97 -1.28 7.41 13.83
CA ARG A 97 -1.69 7.55 15.22
C ARG A 97 -3.06 8.20 15.29
N LYS A 98 -3.98 7.57 15.99
CA LYS A 98 -5.32 8.11 16.22
C LYS A 98 -5.38 8.74 17.62
N GLY A 99 -5.13 10.07 17.71
CA GLY A 99 -5.23 10.82 18.97
C GLY A 99 -4.58 10.10 20.16
N ASP A 100 -5.33 9.94 21.25
CA ASP A 100 -4.87 9.29 22.48
C ASP A 100 -5.06 7.76 22.48
N THR A 101 -5.65 7.18 21.43
CA THR A 101 -6.01 5.77 21.37
C THR A 101 -4.87 4.84 20.94
N GLY A 102 -3.72 5.40 20.56
CA GLY A 102 -2.54 4.62 20.24
C GLY A 102 -2.13 4.68 18.77
N ILE A 103 -1.29 3.73 18.37
CA ILE A 103 -0.76 3.59 17.03
C ILE A 103 -1.58 2.55 16.26
N ILE A 104 -1.98 2.89 15.05
CA ILE A 104 -2.48 1.93 14.07
C ILE A 104 -1.25 1.36 13.36
N ASP A 105 -0.96 0.08 13.60
CA ASP A 105 0.13 -0.63 12.93
C ASP A 105 -0.31 -1.06 11.53
N MET A 106 -0.16 -0.14 10.58
CA MET A 106 -0.55 -0.36 9.20
C MET A 106 0.19 -1.55 8.57
N ASP A 107 1.47 -1.75 8.92
CA ASP A 107 2.27 -2.87 8.43
C ASP A 107 1.60 -4.20 8.77
N PHE A 108 1.17 -4.33 10.03
CA PHE A 108 0.54 -5.56 10.51
C PHE A 108 -0.84 -5.78 9.88
N GLU A 109 -1.68 -4.75 9.82
CA GLU A 109 -3.03 -4.87 9.26
C GLU A 109 -3.00 -5.19 7.76
N PHE A 110 -2.12 -4.55 6.99
CA PHE A 110 -1.96 -4.86 5.57
C PHE A 110 -1.48 -6.29 5.34
N GLN A 111 -0.51 -6.78 6.13
CA GLN A 111 -0.04 -8.16 6.04
C GLN A 111 -1.14 -9.17 6.36
N LYS A 112 -1.93 -8.92 7.41
CA LYS A 112 -3.05 -9.76 7.81
C LYS A 112 -4.11 -9.85 6.72
N ILE A 113 -4.50 -8.70 6.14
CA ILE A 113 -5.46 -8.64 5.03
C ILE A 113 -4.89 -9.38 3.82
N ALA A 114 -3.66 -9.09 3.42
CA ALA A 114 -3.02 -9.76 2.29
C ALA A 114 -2.99 -11.28 2.43
N TYR A 115 -2.70 -11.77 3.65
CA TYR A 115 -2.69 -13.20 3.95
C TYR A 115 -4.05 -13.86 3.75
N ASN A 116 -5.16 -13.19 4.10
CA ASN A 116 -6.52 -13.69 3.87
C ASN A 116 -6.83 -13.88 2.38
N HIS A 117 -6.17 -13.15 1.49
CA HIS A 117 -6.29 -13.25 0.04
C HIS A 117 -5.20 -14.12 -0.62
N GLY A 118 -4.48 -14.92 0.17
CA GLY A 118 -3.45 -15.84 -0.34
C GLY A 118 -2.14 -15.19 -0.77
N LEU A 119 -1.97 -13.90 -0.46
CA LEU A 119 -0.71 -13.20 -0.63
C LEU A 119 0.20 -13.45 0.58
N LYS A 120 1.49 -13.63 0.35
CA LYS A 120 2.48 -13.84 1.42
C LYS A 120 3.48 -12.70 1.45
N LEU A 121 3.85 -12.27 2.65
CA LEU A 121 4.97 -11.36 2.81
C LEU A 121 6.26 -12.07 2.38
N TRP A 122 6.88 -11.55 1.32
CA TRP A 122 8.14 -12.04 0.79
C TRP A 122 9.33 -11.28 1.34
N ASP A 123 9.19 -9.96 1.41
CA ASP A 123 10.24 -9.08 1.93
C ASP A 123 9.63 -7.82 2.55
N LYS A 124 10.42 -7.13 3.36
CA LYS A 124 10.05 -5.90 4.04
C LYS A 124 11.21 -4.91 3.98
N VAL A 125 11.05 -3.85 3.21
CA VAL A 125 12.06 -2.80 3.06
C VAL A 125 11.66 -1.59 3.90
N ILE A 126 12.50 -1.23 4.86
CA ILE A 126 12.29 -0.08 5.73
C ILE A 126 13.06 1.12 5.16
N ASN A 127 12.33 2.14 4.75
CA ASN A 127 12.87 3.39 4.27
C ASN A 127 12.99 4.39 5.42
N ARG A 128 14.19 4.80 5.73
CA ARG A 128 14.40 5.91 6.66
C ARG A 128 14.06 7.23 5.97
N LEU A 129 13.16 7.99 6.57
CA LEU A 129 12.84 9.35 6.12
C LEU A 129 13.88 10.33 6.69
N GLU A 130 14.72 10.85 5.83
CA GLU A 130 15.61 11.97 6.17
C GLU A 130 14.85 13.29 5.98
N ASN A 131 14.13 13.71 7.02
CA ASN A 131 13.32 14.91 6.97
C ASN A 131 13.82 15.96 7.97
N VAL A 132 14.14 17.17 7.49
CA VAL A 132 14.55 18.32 8.32
C VAL A 132 13.47 18.67 9.36
N TRP A 133 12.20 18.56 8.99
CA TRP A 133 11.06 18.78 9.90
C TRP A 133 10.96 17.68 10.96
N GLY A 134 11.58 16.54 10.73
CA GLY A 134 11.64 15.42 11.65
C GLY A 134 12.18 15.83 13.01
N ASN A 135 13.25 16.59 13.05
CA ASN A 135 13.90 16.99 14.30
C ASN A 135 13.04 17.97 15.12
N ILE A 136 12.34 18.89 14.46
CA ILE A 136 11.44 19.85 15.14
C ILE A 136 10.22 19.12 15.71
N ASN A 137 9.64 18.23 14.94
CA ASN A 137 8.51 17.41 15.38
C ASN A 137 8.91 16.41 16.46
N ALA A 138 10.16 15.92 16.48
CA ALA A 138 10.66 15.03 17.52
C ALA A 138 10.58 15.67 18.91
N VAL A 139 11.01 16.91 19.05
CA VAL A 139 10.95 17.65 20.32
C VAL A 139 9.50 17.86 20.75
N ARG A 140 8.62 18.22 19.83
CA ARG A 140 7.19 18.39 20.10
C ARG A 140 6.54 17.08 20.54
N ASN A 141 6.81 16.00 19.81
CA ASN A 141 6.24 14.67 20.10
C ASN A 141 6.75 14.12 21.43
N TYR A 142 8.04 14.33 21.74
CA TYR A 142 8.60 13.94 23.03
C TYR A 142 7.91 14.61 24.22
N ARG A 143 7.59 15.91 24.11
CA ARG A 143 6.84 16.65 25.14
C ARG A 143 5.43 16.11 25.38
N HIS A 144 4.86 15.43 24.37
CA HIS A 144 3.56 14.76 24.45
C HIS A 144 3.67 13.27 24.74
N GLY A 145 4.86 12.76 25.10
CA GLY A 145 5.08 11.34 25.40
C GLY A 145 5.09 10.42 24.17
N TYR A 146 5.33 10.96 22.99
CA TYR A 146 5.33 10.18 21.74
C TYR A 146 6.74 10.01 21.18
N THR A 147 7.02 8.83 20.64
CA THR A 147 8.18 8.63 19.77
C THR A 147 7.85 9.06 18.35
N GLN A 148 8.82 9.68 17.68
CA GLN A 148 8.64 10.03 16.27
C GLN A 148 8.87 8.81 15.38
N LYS A 149 8.03 8.64 14.37
CA LYS A 149 8.28 7.71 13.28
C LYS A 149 9.09 8.38 12.18
N ASN A 150 10.25 7.84 11.90
CA ASN A 150 11.18 8.34 10.88
C ASN A 150 11.34 7.35 9.73
N HIS A 151 10.37 6.47 9.54
CA HIS A 151 10.45 5.47 8.48
C HIS A 151 9.08 5.17 7.89
N GLU A 152 9.12 4.76 6.65
CA GLU A 152 8.03 4.11 5.94
C GLU A 152 8.47 2.70 5.58
N THR A 153 7.52 1.82 5.41
CA THR A 153 7.79 0.42 5.08
C THR A 153 7.23 0.12 3.70
N ASN A 154 8.01 -0.54 2.85
CA ASN A 154 7.51 -1.19 1.67
C ASN A 154 7.32 -2.67 1.97
N LEU A 155 6.08 -3.13 1.93
CA LEU A 155 5.74 -4.55 1.99
C LEU A 155 5.85 -5.13 0.59
N VAL A 156 6.63 -6.18 0.43
CA VAL A 156 6.72 -6.94 -0.82
C VAL A 156 5.91 -8.22 -0.64
N LEU A 157 4.78 -8.29 -1.31
CA LEU A 157 3.84 -9.41 -1.24
C LEU A 157 3.92 -10.22 -2.53
N VAL A 158 3.77 -11.53 -2.43
CA VAL A 158 3.73 -12.44 -3.58
C VAL A 158 2.62 -13.46 -3.42
N ARG A 159 2.10 -13.95 -4.55
CA ARG A 159 1.19 -15.07 -4.59
C ARG A 159 1.93 -16.29 -5.15
N PHE A 160 1.94 -17.38 -4.42
CA PHE A 160 2.47 -18.66 -4.88
C PHE A 160 1.34 -19.61 -5.23
N ASP A 161 1.62 -20.54 -6.15
CA ASP A 161 0.84 -21.74 -6.27
C ASP A 161 0.76 -22.46 -4.92
N LYS A 162 -0.34 -23.17 -4.69
CA LYS A 162 -0.46 -24.01 -3.49
C LYS A 162 0.76 -24.93 -3.44
N LEU A 163 1.52 -24.78 -2.37
CA LEU A 163 2.59 -25.71 -2.01
C LEU A 163 2.01 -27.09 -1.77
#